data_61cacfbcee0c53dd94f832c1b24c111b
#
_entry.id   61cacfbcee0c53dd94f832c1b24c111b
#
_cell.length_a   1.000
_cell.length_b   1.000
_cell.length_c   1.000
_cell.angle_alpha   90.00
_cell.angle_beta   90.00
_cell.angle_gamma   90.00
#
_symmetry.space_group_name_H-M   'P 1'
#
loop_
_entity.id
_entity.type
_entity.pdbx_description
1 polymer ?
#
loop_
_entity_poly.entity_id
_entity_poly.type
_entity_poly.pdbx_seq_one_letter_code
_entity_poly.pdbx_strand_id
1 'polypeptide(L)'
;MPRKRQSTKSRIVKAAWSLFYKNGYSKTTVEDIIAASKTSKGSFYHYFKGKESLLNTLSYLFDEKYEELTTVIDPDLSAYDKLLFLNHELFYMIETSVDISLLAYLYSSQLITKDKKSLSDKKRFYFKWTTEIIKEGLDSGEFKDTSTPEELMSIYAMYERALLYDWALCKGKFSL
;
A
#
# COMPACT_ATOMS: atom_id res chain seq x y z
N MET A 1 -10.44 18.00 -21.74
CA MET A 1 -9.22 18.13 -20.91
C MET A 1 -8.12 17.25 -21.50
N PRO A 2 -6.90 17.74 -21.72
CA PRO A 2 -5.82 16.91 -22.28
C PRO A 2 -5.46 15.80 -21.27
N ARG A 3 -5.49 14.54 -21.69
CA ARG A 3 -5.04 13.39 -20.90
C ARG A 3 -3.57 13.64 -20.49
N LYS A 4 -3.32 13.78 -19.19
CA LYS A 4 -1.97 13.87 -18.62
C LYS A 4 -1.16 12.68 -19.11
N ARG A 5 -0.13 12.92 -19.91
CA ARG A 5 0.72 11.86 -20.49
C ARG A 5 1.33 11.07 -19.33
N GLN A 6 0.97 9.79 -19.20
CA GLN A 6 1.50 8.93 -18.14
C GLN A 6 3.03 8.89 -18.20
N SER A 7 3.68 9.08 -17.06
CA SER A 7 5.15 8.99 -16.98
C SER A 7 5.61 7.58 -17.33
N THR A 8 6.82 7.45 -17.84
CA THR A 8 7.44 6.15 -18.15
C THR A 8 7.45 5.25 -16.91
N LYS A 9 7.76 5.79 -15.73
CA LYS A 9 7.70 5.08 -14.46
C LYS A 9 6.33 4.50 -14.17
N SER A 10 5.25 5.31 -14.32
CA SER A 10 3.87 4.86 -14.10
C SER A 10 3.46 3.75 -15.08
N ARG A 11 3.89 3.82 -16.35
CA ARG A 11 3.61 2.75 -17.33
C ARG A 11 4.27 1.44 -16.94
N ILE A 12 5.54 1.49 -16.48
CA ILE A 12 6.27 0.28 -16.01
C ILE A 12 5.55 -0.31 -14.80
N VAL A 13 5.20 0.48 -13.80
CA VAL A 13 4.48 0.03 -12.60
C VAL A 13 3.16 -0.63 -12.97
N LYS A 14 2.31 0.03 -13.77
CA LYS A 14 1.01 -0.53 -14.18
C LYS A 14 1.14 -1.84 -14.95
N ALA A 15 2.10 -1.92 -15.89
CA ALA A 15 2.36 -3.14 -16.63
C ALA A 15 2.84 -4.28 -15.72
N ALA A 16 3.74 -3.98 -14.79
CA ALA A 16 4.25 -4.95 -13.83
C ALA A 16 3.13 -5.52 -12.96
N TRP A 17 2.30 -4.65 -12.37
CA TRP A 17 1.18 -5.08 -11.52
C TRP A 17 0.15 -5.89 -12.30
N SER A 18 -0.21 -5.48 -13.52
CA SER A 18 -1.09 -6.26 -14.39
C SER A 18 -0.56 -7.67 -14.66
N LEU A 19 0.75 -7.81 -14.87
CA LEU A 19 1.39 -9.10 -15.08
C LEU A 19 1.50 -9.92 -13.80
N PHE A 20 1.80 -9.30 -12.66
CA PHE A 20 1.85 -9.96 -11.37
C PHE A 20 0.49 -10.57 -10.98
N TYR A 21 -0.61 -9.83 -11.22
CA TYR A 21 -1.96 -10.35 -11.01
C TYR A 21 -2.32 -11.48 -11.98
N LYS A 22 -1.97 -11.33 -13.26
CA LYS A 22 -2.35 -12.30 -14.29
C LYS A 22 -1.54 -13.59 -14.24
N ASN A 23 -0.22 -13.48 -14.07
CA ASN A 23 0.72 -14.58 -14.24
C ASN A 23 1.36 -15.03 -12.92
N GLY A 24 1.20 -14.25 -11.85
CA GLY A 24 1.94 -14.38 -10.60
C GLY A 24 3.31 -13.69 -10.64
N TYR A 25 3.77 -13.27 -9.47
CA TYR A 25 5.06 -12.56 -9.33
C TYR A 25 6.25 -13.41 -9.81
N SER A 26 6.32 -14.67 -9.38
CA SER A 26 7.46 -15.55 -9.69
C SER A 26 7.63 -15.82 -11.18
N LYS A 27 6.52 -15.95 -11.92
CA LYS A 27 6.53 -16.26 -13.37
C LYS A 27 6.71 -15.03 -14.25
N THR A 28 6.56 -13.84 -13.73
CA THR A 28 6.72 -12.59 -14.47
C THR A 28 8.20 -12.21 -14.53
N THR A 29 8.73 -11.97 -15.72
CA THR A 29 10.09 -11.53 -15.94
C THR A 29 10.20 -10.02 -16.16
N VAL A 30 11.40 -9.45 -16.04
CA VAL A 30 11.66 -8.05 -16.38
C VAL A 30 11.40 -7.78 -17.85
N GLU A 31 11.72 -8.74 -18.72
CA GLU A 31 11.49 -8.69 -20.15
C GLU A 31 10.00 -8.59 -20.49
N ASP A 32 9.15 -9.35 -19.81
CA ASP A 32 7.69 -9.27 -19.96
C ASP A 32 7.18 -7.87 -19.60
N ILE A 33 7.70 -7.31 -18.50
CA ILE A 33 7.31 -5.96 -18.03
C ILE A 33 7.74 -4.90 -19.03
N ILE A 34 8.95 -4.98 -19.57
CA ILE A 34 9.47 -4.08 -20.60
C ILE A 34 8.59 -4.13 -21.84
N ALA A 35 8.26 -5.31 -22.32
CA ALA A 35 7.40 -5.51 -23.48
C ALA A 35 5.99 -4.94 -23.24
N ALA A 36 5.35 -5.29 -22.12
CA ALA A 36 3.99 -4.85 -21.79
C ALA A 36 3.91 -3.32 -21.56
N SER A 37 4.93 -2.73 -20.95
CA SER A 37 4.98 -1.27 -20.70
C SER A 37 5.37 -0.47 -21.95
N LYS A 38 5.79 -1.13 -23.05
CA LYS A 38 6.33 -0.50 -24.28
C LYS A 38 7.46 0.47 -23.93
N THR A 39 8.40 0.03 -23.10
CA THR A 39 9.57 0.82 -22.70
C THR A 39 10.86 0.13 -23.17
N SER A 40 11.99 0.83 -23.12
CA SER A 40 13.29 0.20 -23.37
C SER A 40 13.85 -0.42 -22.09
N LYS A 41 14.78 -1.37 -22.25
CA LYS A 41 15.54 -1.97 -21.15
C LYS A 41 16.28 -0.90 -20.33
N GLY A 42 16.88 0.08 -20.98
CA GLY A 42 17.54 1.21 -20.33
C GLY A 42 16.56 2.06 -19.52
N SER A 43 15.34 2.33 -20.05
CA SER A 43 14.31 3.04 -19.32
C SER A 43 13.84 2.27 -18.08
N PHE A 44 13.72 0.94 -18.15
CA PHE A 44 13.37 0.14 -16.98
C PHE A 44 14.43 0.26 -15.90
N TYR A 45 15.68 -0.01 -16.21
CA TYR A 45 16.79 0.01 -15.24
C TYR A 45 17.16 1.42 -14.74
N HIS A 46 16.73 2.46 -15.45
CA HIS A 46 16.80 3.84 -14.92
C HIS A 46 15.91 4.04 -13.69
N TYR A 47 14.72 3.41 -13.64
CA TYR A 47 13.77 3.56 -12.55
C TYR A 47 13.83 2.43 -11.52
N PHE A 48 14.17 1.20 -11.91
CA PHE A 48 14.06 0.01 -11.09
C PHE A 48 15.29 -0.89 -11.26
N LYS A 49 15.90 -1.30 -10.16
CA LYS A 49 17.06 -2.19 -10.16
C LYS A 49 16.72 -3.62 -10.61
N GLY A 50 15.47 -4.02 -10.47
CA GLY A 50 14.92 -5.33 -10.81
C GLY A 50 13.44 -5.38 -10.46
N LYS A 51 12.80 -6.54 -10.67
CA LYS A 51 11.35 -6.67 -10.37
C LYS A 51 11.05 -6.59 -8.87
N GLU A 52 12.01 -6.90 -8.01
CA GLU A 52 11.90 -6.79 -6.55
C GLU A 52 11.65 -5.33 -6.13
N SER A 53 12.27 -4.37 -6.80
CA SER A 53 12.06 -2.96 -6.50
C SER A 53 10.67 -2.45 -6.87
N LEU A 54 9.94 -3.19 -7.74
CA LEU A 54 8.54 -2.91 -8.05
C LEU A 54 7.59 -3.31 -6.92
N LEU A 55 7.94 -4.30 -6.08
CA LEU A 55 7.12 -4.68 -4.92
C LEU A 55 6.92 -3.49 -3.96
N ASN A 56 7.93 -2.64 -3.83
CA ASN A 56 7.81 -1.43 -3.01
C ASN A 56 6.76 -0.44 -3.53
N THR A 57 6.33 -0.60 -4.79
CA THR A 57 5.28 0.26 -5.35
C THR A 57 3.87 -0.17 -4.95
N LEU A 58 3.68 -1.36 -4.36
CA LEU A 58 2.38 -1.80 -3.83
C LEU A 58 1.85 -0.85 -2.75
N SER A 59 2.74 -0.36 -1.91
CA SER A 59 2.37 0.62 -0.88
C SER A 59 1.80 1.93 -1.45
N TYR A 60 2.20 2.32 -2.66
CA TYR A 60 1.63 3.49 -3.34
C TYR A 60 0.24 3.21 -3.93
N LEU A 61 -0.04 1.95 -4.33
CA LEU A 61 -1.40 1.56 -4.72
C LEU A 61 -2.36 1.61 -3.52
N PHE A 62 -1.86 1.25 -2.33
CA PHE A 62 -2.63 1.45 -1.11
C PHE A 62 -2.89 2.93 -0.83
N ASP A 63 -1.90 3.80 -1.03
CA ASP A 63 -2.09 5.25 -0.90
C ASP A 63 -3.12 5.79 -1.92
N GLU A 64 -3.12 5.32 -3.18
CA GLU A 64 -4.14 5.67 -4.17
C GLU A 64 -5.56 5.29 -3.67
N LYS A 65 -5.71 4.11 -3.05
CA LYS A 65 -6.99 3.72 -2.44
C LYS A 65 -7.38 4.67 -1.30
N TYR A 66 -6.45 5.03 -0.42
CA TYR A 66 -6.74 6.00 0.65
C TYR A 66 -7.13 7.38 0.11
N GLU A 67 -6.47 7.86 -0.97
CA GLU A 67 -6.84 9.11 -1.63
C GLU A 67 -8.27 9.04 -2.22
N GLU A 68 -8.68 7.91 -2.79
CA GLU A 68 -10.06 7.69 -3.22
C GLU A 68 -11.05 7.75 -2.06
N LEU A 69 -10.71 7.12 -0.93
CA LEU A 69 -11.57 7.06 0.25
C LEU A 69 -11.84 8.44 0.86
N THR A 70 -10.94 9.43 0.70
CA THR A 70 -11.21 10.81 1.15
C THR A 70 -12.43 11.43 0.50
N THR A 71 -12.82 10.95 -0.68
CA THR A 71 -13.95 11.52 -1.45
C THR A 71 -15.29 10.85 -1.14
N VAL A 72 -15.27 9.70 -0.46
CA VAL A 72 -16.47 8.89 -0.21
C VAL A 72 -16.77 8.69 1.28
N ILE A 73 -15.79 8.93 2.16
CA ILE A 73 -15.99 8.84 3.60
C ILE A 73 -16.96 9.91 4.06
N ASP A 74 -17.89 9.52 4.94
CA ASP A 74 -18.77 10.48 5.59
C ASP A 74 -17.94 11.37 6.55
N PRO A 75 -17.90 12.69 6.34
CA PRO A 75 -17.12 13.59 7.18
C PRO A 75 -17.62 13.66 8.62
N ASP A 76 -18.91 13.37 8.85
CA ASP A 76 -19.57 13.46 10.17
C ASP A 76 -19.35 12.20 11.05
N LEU A 77 -18.67 11.16 10.53
CA LEU A 77 -18.27 10.01 11.33
C LEU A 77 -17.34 10.41 12.48
N SER A 78 -17.44 9.69 13.60
CA SER A 78 -16.47 9.77 14.68
C SER A 78 -15.05 9.39 14.19
N ALA A 79 -14.02 9.81 14.90
CA ALA A 79 -12.65 9.42 14.55
C ALA A 79 -12.46 7.90 14.59
N TYR A 80 -13.08 7.23 15.55
CA TYR A 80 -13.09 5.77 15.64
C TYR A 80 -13.74 5.12 14.41
N ASP A 81 -14.92 5.58 14.02
CA ASP A 81 -15.65 5.02 12.87
C ASP A 81 -14.91 5.30 11.55
N LYS A 82 -14.25 6.47 11.41
CA LYS A 82 -13.36 6.75 10.27
C LYS A 82 -12.23 5.74 10.19
N LEU A 83 -11.57 5.44 11.31
CA LEU A 83 -10.47 4.44 11.33
C LEU A 83 -10.98 3.04 11.01
N LEU A 84 -12.14 2.63 11.53
CA LEU A 84 -12.76 1.35 11.18
C LEU A 84 -13.11 1.26 9.70
N PHE A 85 -13.70 2.32 9.14
CA PHE A 85 -14.03 2.39 7.72
C PHE A 85 -12.78 2.24 6.84
N LEU A 86 -11.70 2.96 7.16
CA LEU A 86 -10.45 2.87 6.40
C LEU A 86 -9.84 1.46 6.47
N ASN A 87 -9.85 0.87 7.65
CA ASN A 87 -9.32 -0.47 7.87
C ASN A 87 -10.12 -1.52 7.09
N HIS A 88 -11.47 -1.47 7.18
CA HIS A 88 -12.36 -2.35 6.43
C HIS A 88 -12.13 -2.24 4.91
N GLU A 89 -12.09 -1.03 4.37
CA GLU A 89 -11.90 -0.81 2.94
C GLU A 89 -10.54 -1.29 2.43
N LEU A 90 -9.47 -1.05 3.22
CA LEU A 90 -8.14 -1.56 2.90
C LEU A 90 -8.10 -3.09 2.91
N PHE A 91 -8.63 -3.70 3.97
CA PHE A 91 -8.59 -5.15 4.13
C PHE A 91 -9.46 -5.84 3.09
N TYR A 92 -10.65 -5.32 2.81
CA TYR A 92 -11.50 -5.81 1.73
C TYR A 92 -10.79 -5.76 0.37
N MET A 93 -10.13 -4.65 0.06
CA MET A 93 -9.34 -4.52 -1.17
C MET A 93 -8.21 -5.56 -1.20
N ILE A 94 -7.51 -5.77 -0.10
CA ILE A 94 -6.41 -6.75 -0.03
C ILE A 94 -6.95 -8.17 -0.22
N GLU A 95 -7.99 -8.56 0.50
CA GLU A 95 -8.59 -9.90 0.39
C GLU A 95 -9.08 -10.21 -1.02
N THR A 96 -9.68 -9.23 -1.69
CA THR A 96 -10.34 -9.44 -2.98
C THR A 96 -9.43 -9.21 -4.19
N SER A 97 -8.36 -8.42 -4.03
CA SER A 97 -7.58 -7.90 -5.16
C SER A 97 -6.08 -8.15 -5.08
N VAL A 98 -5.56 -8.57 -3.93
CA VAL A 98 -4.11 -8.79 -3.76
C VAL A 98 -3.82 -10.27 -3.57
N ASP A 99 -3.02 -10.84 -4.47
CA ASP A 99 -2.55 -12.22 -4.30
C ASP A 99 -1.66 -12.33 -3.05
N ILE A 100 -1.94 -13.33 -2.22
CA ILE A 100 -1.23 -13.55 -0.94
C ILE A 100 0.28 -13.69 -1.15
N SER A 101 0.70 -14.30 -2.25
CA SER A 101 2.12 -14.44 -2.55
C SER A 101 2.81 -13.09 -2.76
N LEU A 102 2.09 -12.11 -3.31
CA LEU A 102 2.59 -10.73 -3.46
C LEU A 102 2.82 -10.05 -2.12
N LEU A 103 1.92 -10.24 -1.14
CA LEU A 103 2.12 -9.75 0.23
C LEU A 103 3.34 -10.41 0.87
N ALA A 104 3.47 -11.73 0.76
CA ALA A 104 4.63 -12.45 1.29
C ALA A 104 5.95 -11.94 0.69
N TYR A 105 6.00 -11.73 -0.63
CA TYR A 105 7.17 -11.14 -1.29
C TYR A 105 7.42 -9.69 -0.85
N LEU A 106 6.36 -8.88 -0.70
CA LEU A 106 6.49 -7.50 -0.21
C LEU A 106 7.12 -7.50 1.18
N TYR A 107 6.57 -8.27 2.14
CA TYR A 107 7.11 -8.34 3.51
C TYR A 107 8.55 -8.83 3.52
N SER A 108 8.87 -9.91 2.80
CA SER A 108 10.24 -10.41 2.67
C SER A 108 11.17 -9.34 2.12
N SER A 109 10.76 -8.62 1.08
CA SER A 109 11.57 -7.55 0.48
C SER A 109 11.83 -6.41 1.47
N GLN A 110 10.86 -6.06 2.31
CA GLN A 110 11.04 -5.02 3.33
C GLN A 110 12.08 -5.38 4.39
N LEU A 111 12.26 -6.68 4.67
CA LEU A 111 13.24 -7.15 5.66
C LEU A 111 14.67 -7.13 5.10
N ILE A 112 14.84 -7.53 3.84
CA ILE A 112 16.18 -7.72 3.24
C ILE A 112 16.68 -6.53 2.44
N THR A 113 15.79 -5.62 2.00
CA THR A 113 16.22 -4.45 1.21
C THR A 113 17.09 -3.50 2.01
N LYS A 114 18.12 -2.97 1.33
CA LYS A 114 18.92 -1.84 1.83
C LYS A 114 18.34 -0.49 1.41
N ASP A 115 17.37 -0.49 0.51
CA ASP A 115 16.67 0.71 0.05
C ASP A 115 15.62 1.15 1.09
N LYS A 116 14.99 2.31 0.85
CA LYS A 116 13.93 2.84 1.71
C LYS A 116 12.78 1.84 1.84
N LYS A 117 12.39 1.56 3.08
CA LYS A 117 11.28 0.67 3.40
C LYS A 117 9.96 1.38 3.19
N SER A 118 9.25 1.05 2.10
CA SER A 118 8.02 1.74 1.71
C SER A 118 6.89 1.59 2.72
N LEU A 119 6.77 0.44 3.40
CA LEU A 119 5.74 0.20 4.41
C LEU A 119 5.91 1.04 5.69
N SER A 120 7.10 1.58 5.94
CA SER A 120 7.40 2.41 7.11
C SER A 120 7.65 3.88 6.74
N ASP A 121 7.39 4.29 5.49
CA ASP A 121 7.59 5.66 5.05
C ASP A 121 6.50 6.60 5.55
N LYS A 122 6.80 7.33 6.63
CA LYS A 122 5.89 8.31 7.25
C LYS A 122 5.49 9.47 6.33
N LYS A 123 6.12 9.60 5.15
CA LYS A 123 5.74 10.61 4.14
C LYS A 123 4.57 10.20 3.28
N ARG A 124 4.16 8.95 3.33
CA ARG A 124 3.03 8.42 2.59
C ARG A 124 1.72 9.07 3.02
N PHE A 125 0.76 9.16 2.09
CA PHE A 125 -0.57 9.71 2.32
C PHE A 125 -1.30 8.99 3.46
N TYR A 126 -1.26 7.66 3.47
CA TYR A 126 -1.76 6.80 4.55
C TYR A 126 -1.39 7.32 5.94
N PHE A 127 -0.07 7.50 6.21
CA PHE A 127 0.38 7.95 7.54
C PHE A 127 -0.14 9.33 7.89
N LYS A 128 -0.12 10.27 6.95
CA LYS A 128 -0.54 11.65 7.20
C LYS A 128 -2.02 11.72 7.53
N TRP A 129 -2.85 11.15 6.65
CA TRP A 129 -4.29 11.23 6.82
C TRP A 129 -4.79 10.48 8.05
N THR A 130 -4.28 9.27 8.31
CA THR A 130 -4.64 8.51 9.51
C THR A 130 -4.17 9.21 10.80
N THR A 131 -3.00 9.88 10.79
CA THR A 131 -2.55 10.71 11.92
C THR A 131 -3.50 11.88 12.18
N GLU A 132 -4.02 12.51 11.13
CA GLU A 132 -5.02 13.60 11.26
C GLU A 132 -6.31 13.09 11.92
N ILE A 133 -6.82 11.92 11.50
CA ILE A 133 -8.01 11.31 12.12
C ILE A 133 -7.76 10.96 13.60
N ILE A 134 -6.60 10.39 13.92
CA ILE A 134 -6.23 10.09 15.31
C ILE A 134 -6.19 11.38 16.15
N LYS A 135 -5.63 12.45 15.57
CA LYS A 135 -5.61 13.77 16.23
C LYS A 135 -7.01 14.31 16.47
N GLU A 136 -7.93 14.20 15.49
CA GLU A 136 -9.34 14.57 15.68
C GLU A 136 -9.95 13.84 16.89
N GLY A 137 -9.71 12.53 17.03
CA GLY A 137 -10.21 11.73 18.15
C GLY A 137 -9.62 12.12 19.51
N LEU A 138 -8.34 12.51 19.55
CA LEU A 138 -7.71 13.02 20.77
C LEU A 138 -8.25 14.42 21.14
N ASP A 139 -8.33 15.32 20.18
CA ASP A 139 -8.80 16.71 20.39
C ASP A 139 -10.27 16.75 20.82
N SER A 140 -11.09 15.83 20.33
CA SER A 140 -12.51 15.69 20.74
C SER A 140 -12.70 14.97 22.08
N GLY A 141 -11.67 14.34 22.63
CA GLY A 141 -11.73 13.50 23.82
C GLY A 141 -12.37 12.13 23.61
N GLU A 142 -12.60 11.72 22.35
CA GLU A 142 -13.06 10.39 21.98
C GLU A 142 -11.98 9.34 22.29
N PHE A 143 -10.73 9.65 21.98
CA PHE A 143 -9.57 8.86 22.39
C PHE A 143 -8.97 9.44 23.68
N LYS A 144 -8.80 8.56 24.69
CA LYS A 144 -8.23 8.92 25.99
C LYS A 144 -6.84 8.33 26.10
N ASP A 145 -5.85 9.02 25.59
CA ASP A 145 -4.46 8.64 25.66
C ASP A 145 -3.59 9.87 25.90
N THR A 146 -2.42 9.64 26.48
CA THR A 146 -1.38 10.68 26.69
C THR A 146 -0.30 10.65 25.63
N SER A 147 -0.34 9.68 24.71
CA SER A 147 0.59 9.55 23.61
C SER A 147 0.33 10.60 22.53
N THR A 148 1.34 10.89 21.74
CA THR A 148 1.18 11.76 20.57
C THR A 148 0.42 11.05 19.44
N PRO A 149 -0.26 11.81 18.53
CA PRO A 149 -0.91 11.22 17.36
C PRO A 149 0.04 10.34 16.52
N GLU A 150 1.30 10.73 16.41
CA GLU A 150 2.34 10.01 15.65
C GLU A 150 2.73 8.68 16.32
N GLU A 151 2.74 8.62 17.66
CA GLU A 151 2.97 7.39 18.41
C GLU A 151 1.81 6.43 18.24
N LEU A 152 0.57 6.91 18.42
CA LEU A 152 -0.64 6.10 18.20
C LEU A 152 -0.72 5.61 16.76
N MET A 153 -0.43 6.47 15.78
CA MET A 153 -0.37 6.07 14.38
C MET A 153 0.69 4.97 14.14
N SER A 154 1.82 5.06 14.81
CA SER A 154 2.88 4.05 14.68
C SER A 154 2.41 2.68 15.21
N ILE A 155 1.69 2.68 16.33
CA ILE A 155 1.07 1.48 16.92
C ILE A 155 -0.01 0.93 15.99
N TYR A 156 -0.93 1.78 15.52
CA TYR A 156 -1.99 1.41 14.59
C TYR A 156 -1.43 0.73 13.34
N ALA A 157 -0.46 1.36 12.68
CA ALA A 157 0.18 0.79 11.49
C ALA A 157 0.95 -0.51 11.78
N MET A 158 1.45 -0.70 13.01
CA MET A 158 2.09 -1.94 13.40
C MET A 158 1.06 -3.07 13.53
N TYR A 159 -0.11 -2.80 14.13
CA TYR A 159 -1.20 -3.77 14.21
C TYR A 159 -1.72 -4.20 12.84
N GLU A 160 -1.99 -3.25 11.94
CA GLU A 160 -2.41 -3.58 10.58
C GLU A 160 -1.39 -4.47 9.86
N ARG A 161 -0.10 -4.13 9.97
CA ARG A 161 0.95 -4.96 9.39
C ARG A 161 1.04 -6.35 10.01
N ALA A 162 0.85 -6.47 11.33
CA ALA A 162 0.85 -7.76 12.02
C ALA A 162 -0.31 -8.64 11.55
N LEU A 163 -1.53 -8.08 11.44
CA LEU A 163 -2.69 -8.80 10.91
C LEU A 163 -2.47 -9.29 9.48
N LEU A 164 -1.99 -8.43 8.59
CA LEU A 164 -1.68 -8.79 7.21
C LEU A 164 -0.57 -9.84 7.12
N TYR A 165 0.43 -9.77 7.99
CA TYR A 165 1.49 -10.77 8.07
C TYR A 165 0.91 -12.14 8.47
N ASP A 166 0.11 -12.20 9.54
CA ASP A 166 -0.51 -13.43 10.00
C ASP A 166 -1.49 -13.98 8.97
N TRP A 167 -2.26 -13.12 8.32
CA TRP A 167 -3.16 -13.51 7.25
C TRP A 167 -2.40 -14.16 6.08
N ALA A 168 -1.28 -13.57 5.67
CA ALA A 168 -0.43 -14.14 4.62
C ALA A 168 0.24 -15.45 5.09
N LEU A 169 0.70 -15.53 6.34
CA LEU A 169 1.27 -16.73 6.94
C LEU A 169 0.26 -17.87 6.97
N CYS A 170 -0.98 -17.58 7.32
CA CYS A 170 -2.10 -18.52 7.34
C CYS A 170 -2.73 -18.77 5.95
N LYS A 171 -2.17 -18.24 4.87
CA LYS A 171 -2.66 -18.41 3.50
C LYS A 171 -4.13 -17.99 3.31
N GLY A 172 -4.53 -16.89 3.96
CA GLY A 172 -5.89 -16.34 3.84
C GLY A 172 -6.98 -17.19 4.50
N LYS A 173 -6.66 -18.00 5.51
CA LYS A 173 -7.64 -18.91 6.14
C LYS A 173 -8.60 -18.25 7.11
N PHE A 174 -8.45 -16.96 7.38
CA PHE A 174 -9.38 -16.16 8.16
C PHE A 174 -9.67 -14.85 7.42
N SER A 175 -10.77 -14.19 7.73
CA SER A 175 -11.08 -12.85 7.21
C SER A 175 -10.31 -11.78 7.98
N LEU A 176 -9.80 -10.79 7.27
CA LEU A 176 -9.11 -9.63 7.84
C LEU A 176 -10.05 -8.69 8.58
#